data_65b2b0a5ebbdd8cea5ea21a14ef4e71d
#
_entry.id   65b2b0a5ebbdd8cea5ea21a14ef4e71d
#
_cell.length_a   1.000
_cell.length_b   1.000
_cell.length_c   1.000
_cell.angle_alpha   90.00
_cell.angle_beta   90.00
_cell.angle_gamma   90.00
#
_symmetry.space_group_name_H-M   'P 1'
#
loop_
_entity.id
_entity.type
_entity.pdbx_description
1 polymer ?
#
loop_
_entity_poly.entity_id
_entity_poly.type
_entity_poly.pdbx_seq_one_letter_code
_entity_poly.pdbx_strand_id
1 'polypeptide(L)'
;MTKTTEKEQRPWPPKMAVCVGTVVLHQQRVLFVRQAEGHSLAGLWTIPWGLVDENESPEAAALRETVEESGITAAIDGLLGIQNLTKPGWIGIIFACHAVAGDLVPDGVETDRAVYFSLEELVSTDEPFEPWCKWLALRVLRGEAFFIPEHPDTPYAPSKGFL
;
A
#
# COMPACT_ATOMS: atom_id res chain seq x y z
N MET A 1 6.53 -27.61 -45.63
CA MET A 1 6.76 -26.23 -45.15
C MET A 1 6.28 -26.15 -43.70
N THR A 2 7.19 -26.39 -42.77
CA THR A 2 6.94 -26.39 -41.33
C THR A 2 7.05 -24.97 -40.85
N LYS A 3 5.95 -24.38 -40.42
CA LYS A 3 5.95 -23.09 -39.69
C LYS A 3 6.56 -23.34 -38.32
N THR A 4 7.83 -23.00 -38.16
CA THR A 4 8.47 -22.86 -36.85
C THR A 4 7.89 -21.58 -36.23
N THR A 5 6.97 -21.75 -35.29
CA THR A 5 6.53 -20.66 -34.43
C THR A 5 7.72 -20.24 -33.56
N GLU A 6 8.34 -19.13 -33.88
CA GLU A 6 9.24 -18.44 -32.96
C GLU A 6 8.43 -18.14 -31.68
N LYS A 7 8.60 -18.97 -30.65
CA LYS A 7 8.30 -18.58 -29.29
C LYS A 7 9.31 -17.47 -28.98
N GLU A 8 8.87 -16.21 -29.04
CA GLU A 8 9.62 -15.10 -28.48
C GLU A 8 10.12 -15.55 -27.11
N GLN A 9 11.45 -15.60 -26.96
CA GLN A 9 12.07 -15.93 -25.68
C GLN A 9 11.77 -14.78 -24.73
N ARG A 10 10.73 -14.97 -23.91
CA ARG A 10 10.45 -14.02 -22.83
C ARG A 10 11.65 -14.01 -21.89
N PRO A 11 12.18 -12.84 -21.55
CA PRO A 11 13.25 -12.76 -20.57
C PRO A 11 12.80 -13.45 -19.26
N TRP A 12 13.65 -14.27 -18.72
CA TRP A 12 13.42 -14.95 -17.45
C TRP A 12 14.36 -14.40 -16.36
N PRO A 13 13.87 -14.06 -15.17
CA PRO A 13 12.47 -14.02 -14.75
C PRO A 13 11.68 -12.87 -15.39
N PRO A 14 10.36 -13.02 -15.58
CA PRO A 14 9.53 -11.92 -16.07
C PRO A 14 9.60 -10.74 -15.10
N LYS A 15 9.79 -9.53 -15.64
CA LYS A 15 9.80 -8.32 -14.81
C LYS A 15 8.37 -7.93 -14.48
N MET A 16 8.06 -7.92 -13.19
CA MET A 16 6.83 -7.33 -12.67
C MET A 16 7.20 -6.20 -11.70
N ALA A 17 6.45 -5.12 -11.75
CA ALA A 17 6.53 -4.10 -10.71
C ALA A 17 5.60 -4.50 -9.57
N VAL A 18 6.12 -4.47 -8.36
CA VAL A 18 5.35 -4.71 -7.15
C VAL A 18 5.20 -3.39 -6.43
N CYS A 19 3.94 -2.96 -6.27
CA CYS A 19 3.59 -1.84 -5.41
C CYS A 19 3.13 -2.38 -4.06
N VAL A 20 3.35 -1.61 -3.03
CA VAL A 20 2.85 -1.89 -1.67
C VAL A 20 2.04 -0.71 -1.18
N GLY A 21 1.05 -0.98 -0.34
CA GLY A 21 0.28 0.05 0.32
C GLY A 21 -0.06 -0.34 1.74
N THR A 22 -0.29 0.65 2.61
CA THR A 22 -0.64 0.42 4.00
C THR A 22 -1.94 1.11 4.38
N VAL A 23 -2.85 0.36 5.00
CA VAL A 23 -3.99 0.93 5.72
C VAL A 23 -3.59 1.01 7.18
N VAL A 24 -3.09 2.16 7.62
CA VAL A 24 -2.59 2.36 8.98
C VAL A 24 -3.72 2.89 9.87
N LEU A 25 -4.08 2.10 10.87
CA LEU A 25 -5.08 2.47 11.88
C LEU A 25 -4.43 3.13 13.09
N HIS A 26 -5.05 4.23 13.55
CA HIS A 26 -4.79 4.86 14.83
C HIS A 26 -6.11 5.39 15.42
N GLN A 27 -6.50 4.93 16.60
CA GLN A 27 -7.71 5.38 17.31
C GLN A 27 -8.98 5.39 16.42
N GLN A 28 -9.22 4.32 15.67
CA GLN A 28 -10.34 4.18 14.73
C GLN A 28 -10.35 5.20 13.59
N ARG A 29 -9.17 5.66 13.19
CA ARG A 29 -8.94 6.54 12.04
C ARG A 29 -7.94 5.89 11.11
N VAL A 30 -8.03 6.15 9.82
CA VAL A 30 -7.08 5.69 8.80
C VAL A 30 -6.19 6.84 8.37
N LEU A 31 -4.90 6.56 8.27
CA LEU A 31 -3.89 7.48 7.74
C LEU A 31 -4.08 7.66 6.23
N PHE A 32 -4.12 8.90 5.82
CA PHE A 32 -4.04 9.31 4.42
C PHE A 32 -2.94 10.34 4.23
N VAL A 33 -2.34 10.30 3.06
CA VAL A 33 -1.37 11.27 2.58
C VAL A 33 -1.92 11.95 1.32
N ARG A 34 -1.64 13.23 1.14
CA ARG A 34 -2.05 13.95 -0.07
C ARG A 34 -0.86 14.04 -1.01
N GLN A 35 -1.06 13.60 -2.24
CA GLN A 35 -0.03 13.59 -3.27
C GLN A 35 0.34 15.03 -3.68
N ALA A 36 1.64 15.34 -3.68
CA ALA A 36 2.16 16.66 -4.00
C ALA A 36 2.03 17.00 -5.50
N GLU A 37 2.16 18.27 -5.84
CA GLU A 37 2.21 18.71 -7.24
C GLU A 37 3.37 18.05 -8.01
N GLY A 38 3.12 17.69 -9.26
CA GLY A 38 4.09 17.01 -10.12
C GLY A 38 3.97 15.49 -10.15
N HIS A 39 3.18 14.90 -9.27
CA HIS A 39 2.90 13.46 -9.24
C HIS A 39 1.59 13.11 -9.93
N SER A 40 1.44 11.83 -10.35
CA SER A 40 0.30 11.37 -11.16
C SER A 40 -1.07 11.51 -10.49
N LEU A 41 -1.11 11.56 -9.15
CA LEU A 41 -2.31 11.71 -8.35
C LEU A 41 -2.32 13.03 -7.56
N ALA A 42 -1.63 14.06 -8.07
CA ALA A 42 -1.48 15.35 -7.40
C ALA A 42 -2.81 15.90 -6.86
N GLY A 43 -2.81 16.30 -5.60
CA GLY A 43 -3.96 16.83 -4.87
C GLY A 43 -4.93 15.78 -4.35
N LEU A 44 -4.82 14.50 -4.73
CA LEU A 44 -5.67 13.44 -4.20
C LEU A 44 -5.11 12.88 -2.88
N TRP A 45 -6.02 12.53 -1.99
CA TRP A 45 -5.71 11.74 -0.81
C TRP A 45 -5.62 10.26 -1.15
N THR A 46 -4.52 9.63 -0.80
CA THR A 46 -4.23 8.19 -0.96
C THR A 46 -3.85 7.58 0.39
N ILE A 47 -3.93 6.27 0.50
CA ILE A 47 -3.18 5.58 1.56
C ILE A 47 -1.68 5.70 1.23
N PRO A 48 -0.73 5.61 2.20
CA PRO A 48 0.69 5.48 1.89
C PRO A 48 0.96 4.31 0.95
N TRP A 49 1.74 4.55 -0.11
CA TRP A 49 2.03 3.51 -1.10
C TRP A 49 3.27 3.83 -1.92
N GLY A 50 3.97 2.79 -2.39
CA GLY A 50 5.13 2.96 -3.25
C GLY A 50 5.58 1.67 -3.89
N LEU A 51 6.75 1.67 -4.49
CA LEU A 51 7.36 0.52 -5.15
C LEU A 51 8.27 -0.26 -4.21
N VAL A 52 8.32 -1.56 -4.41
CA VAL A 52 9.33 -2.42 -3.77
C VAL A 52 10.64 -2.25 -4.53
N ASP A 53 11.68 -1.85 -3.83
CA ASP A 53 13.03 -1.67 -4.37
C ASP A 53 13.77 -3.01 -4.55
N GLU A 54 14.87 -2.99 -5.30
CA GLU A 54 15.74 -4.17 -5.44
C GLU A 54 16.28 -4.60 -4.05
N ASN A 55 16.17 -5.88 -3.76
CA ASN A 55 16.59 -6.51 -2.51
C ASN A 55 15.79 -6.09 -1.26
N GLU A 56 14.63 -5.52 -1.45
CA GLU A 56 13.69 -5.18 -0.39
C GLU A 56 12.54 -6.18 -0.35
N SER A 57 12.02 -6.49 0.86
CA SER A 57 10.78 -7.26 0.97
C SER A 57 9.56 -6.34 0.83
N PRO A 58 8.40 -6.85 0.40
CA PRO A 58 7.17 -6.05 0.34
C PRO A 58 6.80 -5.41 1.68
N GLU A 59 7.05 -6.10 2.79
CA GLU A 59 6.79 -5.59 4.14
C GLU A 59 7.71 -4.41 4.49
N ALA A 60 9.01 -4.55 4.17
CA ALA A 60 9.99 -3.49 4.42
C ALA A 60 9.65 -2.23 3.60
N ALA A 61 9.34 -2.42 2.30
CA ALA A 61 8.91 -1.34 1.42
C ALA A 61 7.65 -0.63 1.96
N ALA A 62 6.64 -1.39 2.37
CA ALA A 62 5.39 -0.83 2.90
C ALA A 62 5.63 0.04 4.14
N LEU A 63 6.48 -0.39 5.05
CA LEU A 63 6.83 0.37 6.25
C LEU A 63 7.70 1.59 5.93
N ARG A 64 8.66 1.46 5.01
CA ARG A 64 9.50 2.57 4.53
C ARG A 64 8.64 3.66 3.91
N GLU A 65 7.81 3.33 2.94
CA GLU A 65 6.92 4.29 2.26
C GLU A 65 5.98 4.99 3.25
N THR A 66 5.47 4.24 4.25
CA THR A 66 4.63 4.84 5.30
C THR A 66 5.38 5.93 6.07
N VAL A 67 6.64 5.67 6.44
CA VAL A 67 7.48 6.66 7.15
C VAL A 67 7.82 7.83 6.23
N GLU A 68 8.25 7.58 5.00
CA GLU A 68 8.65 8.61 4.04
C GLU A 68 7.48 9.54 3.72
N GLU A 69 6.32 9.00 3.38
CA GLU A 69 5.17 9.80 2.97
C GLU A 69 4.42 10.49 4.12
N SER A 70 4.52 10.00 5.35
CA SER A 70 3.70 10.50 6.46
C SER A 70 4.43 10.85 7.75
N GLY A 71 5.67 10.39 7.95
CA GLY A 71 6.40 10.48 9.22
C GLY A 71 5.97 9.44 10.27
N ILE A 72 5.01 8.56 9.96
CA ILE A 72 4.45 7.60 10.90
C ILE A 72 5.19 6.27 10.82
N THR A 73 5.72 5.82 11.94
CA THR A 73 6.19 4.44 12.12
C THR A 73 5.00 3.53 12.39
N ALA A 74 4.81 2.52 11.56
CA ALA A 74 3.73 1.56 11.68
C ALA A 74 4.25 0.14 11.92
N ALA A 75 3.38 -0.75 12.39
CA ALA A 75 3.62 -2.18 12.44
C ALA A 75 2.54 -2.91 11.63
N ILE A 76 2.93 -3.96 10.94
CA ILE A 76 2.02 -4.76 10.11
C ILE A 76 1.24 -5.72 11.02
N ASP A 77 -0.08 -5.70 10.89
CA ASP A 77 -1.01 -6.63 11.54
C ASP A 77 -1.29 -7.84 10.64
N GLY A 78 -1.22 -7.66 9.33
CA GLY A 78 -1.44 -8.73 8.37
C GLY A 78 -1.59 -8.26 6.93
N LEU A 79 -1.80 -9.24 6.04
CA LEU A 79 -2.11 -9.01 4.64
C LEU A 79 -3.60 -8.67 4.49
N LEU A 80 -3.90 -7.47 4.01
CA LEU A 80 -5.28 -7.04 3.75
C LEU A 80 -5.77 -7.51 2.38
N GLY A 81 -4.89 -7.58 1.40
CA GLY A 81 -5.22 -8.09 0.09
C GLY A 81 -4.19 -7.84 -0.99
N ILE A 82 -4.51 -8.33 -2.17
CA ILE A 82 -3.73 -8.11 -3.39
C ILE A 82 -4.60 -7.36 -4.38
N GLN A 83 -4.06 -6.31 -4.95
CA GLN A 83 -4.71 -5.51 -5.98
C GLN A 83 -4.12 -5.81 -7.36
N ASN A 84 -4.94 -6.18 -8.30
CA ASN A 84 -4.55 -6.23 -9.69
C ASN A 84 -4.65 -4.81 -10.28
N LEU A 85 -3.49 -4.20 -10.51
CA LEU A 85 -3.43 -2.85 -11.04
C LEU A 85 -3.79 -2.82 -12.53
N THR A 86 -4.37 -1.71 -12.99
CA THR A 86 -4.81 -1.56 -14.39
C THR A 86 -3.65 -1.59 -15.39
N LYS A 87 -2.42 -1.33 -14.95
CA LYS A 87 -1.21 -1.38 -15.76
C LYS A 87 -0.71 -2.83 -15.84
N PRO A 88 -0.63 -3.45 -17.04
CA PRO A 88 -0.12 -4.80 -17.19
C PRO A 88 1.29 -4.96 -16.60
N GLY A 89 1.51 -6.09 -15.89
CA GLY A 89 2.79 -6.37 -15.22
C GLY A 89 2.99 -5.63 -13.88
N TRP A 90 1.94 -5.06 -13.32
CA TRP A 90 1.94 -4.42 -12.02
C TRP A 90 0.99 -5.13 -11.06
N ILE A 91 1.41 -5.30 -9.81
CA ILE A 91 0.61 -5.87 -8.73
C ILE A 91 0.77 -5.01 -7.48
N GLY A 92 -0.31 -4.81 -6.74
CA GLY A 92 -0.31 -4.15 -5.44
C GLY A 92 -0.50 -5.16 -4.31
N ILE A 93 0.30 -5.04 -3.25
CA ILE A 93 0.16 -5.81 -2.01
C ILE A 93 -0.21 -4.81 -0.91
N ILE A 94 -1.34 -5.04 -0.25
CA ILE A 94 -1.88 -4.10 0.74
C ILE A 94 -1.83 -4.72 2.12
N PHE A 95 -1.22 -4.01 3.06
CA PHE A 95 -1.10 -4.43 4.45
C PHE A 95 -2.05 -3.66 5.36
N ALA A 96 -2.66 -4.38 6.30
CA ALA A 96 -3.27 -3.78 7.47
C ALA A 96 -2.18 -3.48 8.49
N CYS A 97 -2.17 -2.27 9.02
CA CYS A 97 -1.16 -1.80 9.94
C CYS A 97 -1.79 -0.99 11.07
N HIS A 98 -1.06 -0.85 12.18
CA HIS A 98 -1.35 0.13 13.21
C HIS A 98 -0.17 1.08 13.41
N ALA A 99 -0.46 2.33 13.81
CA ALA A 99 0.57 3.30 14.14
C ALA A 99 1.24 2.95 15.47
N VAL A 100 2.58 3.01 15.49
CA VAL A 100 3.40 2.74 16.67
C VAL A 100 3.98 4.02 17.25
N ALA A 101 4.50 4.90 16.38
CA ALA A 101 5.17 6.15 16.78
C ALA A 101 5.20 7.13 15.61
N GLY A 102 5.73 8.31 15.87
CA GLY A 102 5.95 9.36 14.88
C GLY A 102 4.90 10.47 14.93
N ASP A 103 5.22 11.56 14.26
CA ASP A 103 4.34 12.70 14.06
C ASP A 103 3.98 12.78 12.57
N LEU A 104 2.83 13.38 12.26
CA LEU A 104 2.39 13.59 10.88
C LEU A 104 3.28 14.64 10.19
N VAL A 105 4.31 14.17 9.52
CA VAL A 105 5.30 14.98 8.79
C VAL A 105 5.48 14.38 7.40
N PRO A 106 4.74 14.86 6.38
CA PRO A 106 4.94 14.45 5.00
C PRO A 106 6.33 14.88 4.53
N ASP A 107 6.90 14.18 3.55
CA ASP A 107 8.24 14.45 3.03
C ASP A 107 8.37 15.79 2.28
N GLY A 108 7.25 16.37 1.84
CA GLY A 108 7.19 17.60 1.08
C GLY A 108 7.65 17.47 -0.38
N VAL A 109 7.94 16.25 -0.84
CA VAL A 109 8.38 15.93 -2.21
C VAL A 109 7.30 15.12 -2.92
N GLU A 110 7.00 13.93 -2.44
CA GLU A 110 5.95 13.07 -2.97
C GLU A 110 4.59 13.35 -2.35
N THR A 111 4.59 13.74 -1.08
CA THR A 111 3.39 14.10 -0.33
C THR A 111 3.54 15.46 0.36
N ASP A 112 2.45 16.24 0.39
CA ASP A 112 2.43 17.58 0.99
C ASP A 112 1.58 17.66 2.27
N ARG A 113 0.77 16.66 2.57
CA ARG A 113 -0.06 16.56 3.79
C ARG A 113 -0.23 15.11 4.23
N ALA A 114 -0.31 14.91 5.54
CA ALA A 114 -0.69 13.64 6.15
C ALA A 114 -1.76 13.88 7.22
N VAL A 115 -2.83 13.08 7.24
CA VAL A 115 -3.97 13.24 8.16
C VAL A 115 -4.59 11.88 8.47
N TYR A 116 -5.09 11.70 9.69
CA TYR A 116 -5.94 10.59 10.05
C TYR A 116 -7.41 10.95 9.89
N PHE A 117 -8.15 10.22 9.05
CA PHE A 117 -9.59 10.39 8.85
C PHE A 117 -10.39 9.31 9.58
N SER A 118 -11.42 9.73 10.30
CA SER A 118 -12.45 8.84 10.85
C SER A 118 -13.45 8.42 9.77
N LEU A 119 -14.30 7.43 10.08
CA LEU A 119 -15.40 7.03 9.20
C LEU A 119 -16.34 8.21 8.87
N GLU A 120 -16.69 9.01 9.90
CA GLU A 120 -17.60 10.14 9.74
C GLU A 120 -16.98 11.23 8.82
N GLU A 121 -15.71 11.55 9.04
CA GLU A 121 -14.98 12.52 8.21
C GLU A 121 -14.87 12.04 6.77
N LEU A 122 -14.54 10.76 6.52
CA LEU A 122 -14.45 10.20 5.17
C LEU A 122 -15.78 10.21 4.42
N VAL A 123 -16.90 10.06 5.15
CA VAL A 123 -18.24 10.08 4.54
C VAL A 123 -18.68 11.49 4.22
N SER A 124 -18.34 12.47 5.08
CA SER A 124 -18.85 13.84 4.99
C SER A 124 -17.97 14.82 4.23
N THR A 125 -16.70 14.48 3.99
CA THR A 125 -15.76 15.39 3.34
C THR A 125 -15.94 15.46 1.82
N ASP A 126 -15.79 16.68 1.28
CA ASP A 126 -15.72 16.98 -0.16
C ASP A 126 -14.26 16.96 -0.68
N GLU A 127 -13.28 16.66 0.17
CA GLU A 127 -11.87 16.53 -0.22
C GLU A 127 -11.71 15.45 -1.30
N PRO A 128 -10.83 15.66 -2.28
CA PRO A 128 -10.63 14.72 -3.38
C PRO A 128 -9.79 13.52 -2.93
N PHE A 129 -10.36 12.34 -2.97
CA PHE A 129 -9.67 11.08 -2.68
C PHE A 129 -9.48 10.26 -3.96
N GLU A 130 -8.40 9.48 -3.99
CA GLU A 130 -8.31 8.36 -4.92
C GLU A 130 -9.43 7.37 -4.58
N PRO A 131 -10.31 7.03 -5.53
CA PRO A 131 -11.56 6.32 -5.24
C PRO A 131 -11.37 4.96 -4.57
N TRP A 132 -10.35 4.19 -5.00
CA TRP A 132 -10.08 2.88 -4.44
C TRP A 132 -9.55 2.97 -2.99
N CYS A 133 -8.66 3.93 -2.71
CA CYS A 133 -8.12 4.18 -1.37
C CYS A 133 -9.25 4.55 -0.39
N LYS A 134 -10.14 5.46 -0.79
CA LYS A 134 -11.33 5.83 0.01
C LYS A 134 -12.24 4.64 0.25
N TRP A 135 -12.56 3.88 -0.79
CA TRP A 135 -13.40 2.69 -0.71
C TRP A 135 -12.83 1.65 0.27
N LEU A 136 -11.52 1.37 0.17
CA LEU A 136 -10.85 0.41 1.05
C LEU A 136 -10.88 0.86 2.51
N ALA A 137 -10.51 2.11 2.79
CA ALA A 137 -10.53 2.68 4.14
C ALA A 137 -11.92 2.63 4.77
N LEU A 138 -12.97 2.96 4.01
CA LEU A 138 -14.36 2.85 4.46
C LEU A 138 -14.72 1.42 4.86
N ARG A 139 -14.30 0.41 4.09
CA ARG A 139 -14.55 -1.00 4.42
C ARG A 139 -13.81 -1.44 5.69
N VAL A 140 -12.56 -1.02 5.85
CA VAL A 140 -11.77 -1.31 7.06
C VAL A 140 -12.43 -0.68 8.28
N LEU A 141 -12.80 0.61 8.22
CA LEU A 141 -13.42 1.31 9.34
C LEU A 141 -14.82 0.79 9.71
N ARG A 142 -15.52 0.18 8.75
CA ARG A 142 -16.82 -0.48 8.99
C ARG A 142 -16.70 -1.93 9.49
N GLY A 143 -15.47 -2.46 9.59
CA GLY A 143 -15.25 -3.87 9.91
C GLY A 143 -15.70 -4.84 8.80
N GLU A 144 -15.76 -4.37 7.56
CA GLU A 144 -16.16 -5.16 6.38
C GLU A 144 -14.95 -5.76 5.63
N ALA A 145 -13.73 -5.39 6.02
CA ALA A 145 -12.49 -5.92 5.47
C ALA A 145 -11.71 -6.63 6.58
N PHE A 146 -11.21 -7.82 6.26
CA PHE A 146 -10.43 -8.65 7.17
C PHE A 146 -9.03 -8.82 6.60
N PHE A 147 -8.05 -8.93 7.47
CA PHE A 147 -6.68 -9.24 7.07
C PHE A 147 -6.28 -10.66 7.47
N ILE A 148 -5.35 -11.23 6.73
CA ILE A 148 -4.73 -12.51 7.02
C ILE A 148 -3.50 -12.22 7.88
N PRO A 149 -3.44 -12.71 9.14
CA PRO A 149 -2.33 -12.42 10.03
C PRO A 149 -1.03 -13.08 9.53
N GLU A 150 0.09 -12.52 9.98
CA GLU A 150 1.40 -13.16 9.78
C GLU A 150 1.46 -14.49 10.53
N HIS A 151 1.91 -15.55 9.85
CA HIS A 151 2.17 -16.84 10.48
C HIS A 151 3.65 -16.95 10.87
N PRO A 152 3.97 -17.07 12.16
CA PRO A 152 5.35 -17.05 12.63
C PRO A 152 6.12 -18.35 12.32
N ASP A 153 5.43 -19.47 12.17
CA ASP A 153 6.00 -20.81 12.06
C ASP A 153 6.18 -21.26 10.61
N THR A 154 6.73 -20.41 9.76
CA THR A 154 7.05 -20.84 8.40
C THR A 154 8.32 -21.69 8.38
N PRO A 155 8.40 -22.75 7.56
CA PRO A 155 9.58 -23.61 7.52
C PRO A 155 10.81 -22.95 6.87
N TYR A 156 10.69 -21.76 6.35
CA TYR A 156 11.72 -21.01 5.65
C TYR A 156 12.12 -19.73 6.38
N ALA A 157 12.42 -19.82 7.68
CA ALA A 157 12.90 -18.68 8.44
C ALA A 157 14.17 -18.08 7.77
N PRO A 158 14.30 -16.74 7.68
CA PRO A 158 13.47 -15.72 8.33
C PRO A 158 12.24 -15.27 7.52
N SER A 159 11.87 -16.01 6.46
CA SER A 159 10.73 -15.64 5.62
C SER A 159 9.42 -15.67 6.40
N LYS A 160 8.57 -14.68 6.15
CA LYS A 160 7.25 -14.54 6.73
C LYS A 160 6.19 -15.04 5.76
N GLY A 161 5.09 -15.50 6.28
CA GLY A 161 3.94 -15.93 5.49
C GLY A 161 2.64 -15.43 6.09
N PHE A 162 1.70 -15.08 5.23
CA PHE A 162 0.33 -14.69 5.61
C PHE A 162 -0.61 -15.82 5.18
N LEU A 163 -1.16 -16.56 6.14
CA LEU A 163 -1.96 -17.76 5.92
C LEU A 163 -3.23 -17.77 6.76
#